data_506bc32925a45b8fed3333a0367bb6de
#
_entry.id   506bc32925a45b8fed3333a0367bb6de
#
_cell.length_a   1.000
_cell.length_b   1.000
_cell.length_c   1.000
_cell.angle_alpha   90.00
_cell.angle_beta   90.00
_cell.angle_gamma   90.00
#
_symmetry.space_group_name_H-M   'P 1'
#
loop_
_entity.id
_entity.type
_entity.pdbx_description
1 polymer ?
#
loop_
_entity_poly.entity_id
_entity_poly.type
_entity_poly.pdbx_seq_one_letter_code
_entity_poly.pdbx_strand_id
1 'polypeptide(L)'
;KDIWYNVHLENGWIYRRSSNVPLDWKDKIKEFIVTTELNEDGTPKVDKDGCVKRSFRMPKEDDWKLLKKKTEADIERSHKTIGCYIYDTLLQSPQQKIKGKLVRTIERKFYKDELKLILDKQQAFHPELQDRELYKACLDVLYPMNVAHKNNVANRGFVYLFMEDILFYQRPLKSKKSLIDNCPYEENQYIDVTTGEIKKAPIKCIAKSHPLYQEFRLWQFIANIRIYQKEKKVDGKLLTDIDVTTEYLSSKDDYVALYEWLCVRKEIEQKTFLKYPAFGLKKEIENYRWNYVEGKSYPCNETRSLILHYLEKAGISSTFLSTKIEESLWHILYSVEDRIELETALRTFASKYQLSCNFVEVFKKFPPFKKEYGAYSAKAIKRLLPLMRMGKYWKVDAIDGNTAERIEKILSGECDEKILNKVREKTIHLSETSDFQGLPLWLACYVVYNRHSEGKEVAKWKSPEDIDIYLKSFKQHSLRNPIVEQVITETLRVVRDIWKRVEQIDEIHVELGREMKNPSEKRRQMTERMLENENANIRIKALLTEFMNPEYEMENVRP
;
A
#
# COMPACT_ATOMS: atom_id res chain seq x y z
N LYS A 1 49.54 5.34 7.12
CA LYS A 1 49.27 6.71 7.65
C LYS A 1 48.09 7.28 6.89
N ASP A 2 47.07 7.75 7.62
CA ASP A 2 45.93 8.41 7.01
C ASP A 2 46.34 9.77 6.48
N ILE A 3 45.98 10.06 5.23
CA ILE A 3 46.17 11.33 4.59
C ILE A 3 44.91 12.16 4.84
N TRP A 4 45.07 13.37 5.37
CA TRP A 4 43.96 14.30 5.59
C TRP A 4 43.79 15.19 4.37
N TYR A 5 42.55 15.30 3.87
CA TYR A 5 42.17 16.17 2.76
C TYR A 5 41.22 17.27 3.24
N ASN A 6 41.50 18.51 2.86
CA ASN A 6 40.57 19.61 2.97
C ASN A 6 39.95 19.86 1.60
N VAL A 7 38.66 19.52 1.49
CA VAL A 7 37.92 19.70 0.24
C VAL A 7 37.16 21.01 0.32
N HIS A 8 37.52 21.98 -0.52
CA HIS A 8 36.84 23.26 -0.62
C HIS A 8 35.62 23.11 -1.55
N LEU A 9 34.44 23.49 -1.05
CA LEU A 9 33.18 23.47 -1.80
C LEU A 9 32.96 24.85 -2.45
N GLU A 10 32.18 24.90 -3.54
CA GLU A 10 31.85 26.13 -4.27
C GLU A 10 31.25 27.25 -3.38
N ASN A 11 30.53 26.86 -2.31
CA ASN A 11 29.94 27.78 -1.35
C ASN A 11 30.89 28.25 -0.24
N GLY A 12 32.17 27.92 -0.34
CA GLY A 12 33.20 28.28 0.62
C GLY A 12 33.30 27.39 1.86
N TRP A 13 32.47 26.35 1.96
CA TRP A 13 32.57 25.41 3.07
C TRP A 13 33.73 24.43 2.87
N ILE A 14 34.35 24.00 3.98
CA ILE A 14 35.44 23.03 3.96
C ILE A 14 34.97 21.70 4.53
N TYR A 15 35.09 20.63 3.74
CA TYR A 15 34.88 19.28 4.16
C TYR A 15 36.22 18.60 4.45
N ARG A 16 36.46 18.20 5.70
CA ARG A 16 37.65 17.44 6.08
C ARG A 16 37.41 15.96 6.05
N ARG A 17 38.30 15.24 5.40
CA ARG A 17 38.23 13.77 5.29
C ARG A 17 39.61 13.15 5.43
N SER A 18 39.72 12.04 6.22
CA SER A 18 40.89 11.17 6.21
C SER A 18 40.69 10.01 5.25
N SER A 19 41.76 9.59 4.57
CA SER A 19 41.76 8.40 3.72
C SER A 19 43.16 7.78 3.73
N ASN A 20 43.22 6.48 3.78
CA ASN A 20 44.47 5.70 3.65
C ASN A 20 44.88 5.50 2.18
N VAL A 21 43.99 5.83 1.23
CA VAL A 21 44.21 5.79 -0.20
C VAL A 21 44.04 7.18 -0.79
N PRO A 22 44.85 7.61 -1.79
CA PRO A 22 44.68 8.89 -2.45
C PRO A 22 43.27 9.04 -3.02
N LEU A 23 42.66 10.25 -2.80
CA LEU A 23 41.36 10.56 -3.36
C LEU A 23 41.51 10.87 -4.86
N ASP A 24 41.02 10.00 -5.72
CA ASP A 24 40.98 10.22 -7.17
C ASP A 24 39.79 11.15 -7.55
N TRP A 25 39.87 12.42 -7.10
CA TRP A 25 38.85 13.44 -7.32
C TRP A 25 39.30 14.57 -8.23
N LYS A 26 40.52 14.51 -8.71
CA LYS A 26 41.03 15.51 -9.64
C LYS A 26 40.20 15.49 -10.92
N ASP A 27 39.79 16.67 -11.36
CA ASP A 27 38.95 16.87 -12.56
C ASP A 27 37.59 16.16 -12.55
N LYS A 28 37.12 15.74 -11.36
CA LYS A 28 35.81 15.11 -11.17
C LYS A 28 34.93 15.97 -10.29
N ILE A 29 33.76 16.32 -10.80
CA ILE A 29 32.74 17.04 -10.00
C ILE A 29 32.16 16.07 -8.96
N LYS A 30 32.19 16.45 -7.71
CA LYS A 30 31.63 15.73 -6.58
C LYS A 30 30.56 16.57 -5.91
N GLU A 31 29.43 15.95 -5.62
CA GLU A 31 28.33 16.59 -4.90
C GLU A 31 28.22 16.02 -3.49
N PHE A 32 27.82 16.88 -2.56
CA PHE A 32 27.61 16.50 -1.16
C PHE A 32 26.23 16.96 -0.69
N ILE A 33 25.60 16.12 0.11
CA ILE A 33 24.46 16.51 0.92
C ILE A 33 25.02 17.00 2.26
N VAL A 34 24.73 18.25 2.58
CA VAL A 34 25.17 18.89 3.81
C VAL A 34 23.99 19.01 4.76
N THR A 35 24.15 18.51 5.98
CA THR A 35 23.15 18.61 7.04
C THR A 35 23.74 19.38 8.20
N THR A 36 23.05 20.42 8.66
CA THR A 36 23.41 21.15 9.87
C THR A 36 23.00 20.33 11.08
N GLU A 37 23.91 20.07 12.02
CA GLU A 37 23.59 19.43 13.28
C GLU A 37 22.83 20.43 14.17
N LEU A 38 21.69 19.97 14.72
CA LEU A 38 20.85 20.78 15.60
C LEU A 38 20.95 20.28 17.04
N ASN A 39 20.82 21.18 17.99
CA ASN A 39 20.57 20.86 19.39
C ASN A 39 19.12 20.38 19.60
N GLU A 40 18.80 19.90 20.80
CA GLU A 40 17.44 19.45 21.14
C GLU A 40 16.40 20.59 21.06
N ASP A 41 16.82 21.82 21.21
CA ASP A 41 16.03 23.05 21.08
C ASP A 41 15.86 23.54 19.63
N GLY A 42 16.48 22.85 18.65
CA GLY A 42 16.42 23.19 17.23
C GLY A 42 17.40 24.26 16.79
N THR A 43 18.29 24.74 17.67
CA THR A 43 19.38 25.68 17.31
C THR A 43 20.56 24.93 16.67
N PRO A 44 21.30 25.55 15.74
CA PRO A 44 22.50 24.95 15.17
C PRO A 44 23.57 24.65 16.24
N LYS A 45 24.10 23.41 16.26
CA LYS A 45 25.28 23.11 17.07
C LYS A 45 26.49 23.86 16.59
N VAL A 46 27.27 24.41 17.54
CA VAL A 46 28.52 25.11 17.27
C VAL A 46 29.69 24.27 17.77
N ASP A 47 30.80 24.28 17.08
CA ASP A 47 32.02 23.64 17.54
C ASP A 47 32.77 24.55 18.55
N LYS A 48 33.95 24.07 19.00
CA LYS A 48 34.77 24.83 19.97
C LYS A 48 35.28 26.16 19.42
N ASP A 49 35.29 26.31 18.10
CA ASP A 49 35.80 27.50 17.40
C ASP A 49 34.65 28.46 17.02
N GLY A 50 33.41 28.20 17.49
CA GLY A 50 32.22 29.00 17.21
C GLY A 50 31.59 28.77 15.83
N CYS A 51 32.04 27.78 15.08
CA CYS A 51 31.52 27.45 13.75
C CYS A 51 30.37 26.45 13.81
N VAL A 52 29.37 26.64 12.95
CA VAL A 52 28.24 25.74 12.87
C VAL A 52 28.68 24.35 12.41
N LYS A 53 28.38 23.35 13.22
CA LYS A 53 28.67 21.95 12.91
C LYS A 53 27.83 21.45 11.75
N ARG A 54 28.47 20.91 10.71
CA ARG A 54 27.84 20.35 9.52
C ARG A 54 28.37 18.95 9.24
N SER A 55 27.48 18.03 8.93
CA SER A 55 27.85 16.72 8.42
C SER A 55 27.77 16.71 6.90
N PHE A 56 28.75 16.08 6.26
CA PHE A 56 28.88 16.00 4.80
C PHE A 56 28.81 14.54 4.39
N ARG A 57 27.93 14.21 3.46
CA ARG A 57 27.85 12.87 2.91
C ARG A 57 27.63 12.89 1.39
N MET A 58 28.06 11.84 0.73
CA MET A 58 27.75 11.66 -0.68
C MET A 58 26.25 11.44 -0.88
N PRO A 59 25.65 11.95 -1.98
CA PRO A 59 24.25 11.70 -2.30
C PRO A 59 23.95 10.20 -2.46
N LYS A 60 22.86 9.77 -1.87
CA LYS A 60 22.29 8.44 -2.04
C LYS A 60 21.13 8.48 -3.05
N GLU A 61 20.62 7.31 -3.43
CA GLU A 61 19.50 7.21 -4.37
C GLU A 61 18.24 7.95 -3.87
N ASP A 62 18.04 7.97 -2.56
CA ASP A 62 16.90 8.65 -1.90
C ASP A 62 16.98 10.19 -1.96
N ASP A 63 18.15 10.75 -2.25
CA ASP A 63 18.35 12.19 -2.32
C ASP A 63 17.99 12.83 -3.68
N TRP A 64 17.45 12.02 -4.59
CA TRP A 64 17.14 12.46 -5.96
C TRP A 64 16.27 13.73 -6.02
N LYS A 65 15.38 13.94 -5.04
CA LYS A 65 14.54 15.15 -4.96
C LYS A 65 15.35 16.43 -4.71
N LEU A 66 16.37 16.35 -3.86
CA LEU A 66 17.25 17.49 -3.56
C LEU A 66 18.13 17.82 -4.76
N LEU A 67 18.70 16.80 -5.40
CA LEU A 67 19.52 16.97 -6.60
C LEU A 67 18.69 17.52 -7.77
N LYS A 68 17.45 17.07 -7.93
CA LYS A 68 16.52 17.60 -8.91
C LYS A 68 16.24 19.07 -8.70
N LYS A 69 15.91 19.50 -7.47
CA LYS A 69 15.66 20.91 -7.14
C LYS A 69 16.88 21.80 -7.41
N LYS A 70 18.10 21.31 -7.13
CA LYS A 70 19.33 22.04 -7.45
C LYS A 70 19.46 22.24 -8.97
N THR A 71 19.33 21.17 -9.74
CA THR A 71 19.42 21.23 -11.23
C THR A 71 18.38 22.18 -11.82
N GLU A 72 17.15 22.15 -11.33
CA GLU A 72 16.07 23.05 -11.77
C GLU A 72 16.40 24.51 -11.46
N ALA A 73 16.89 24.79 -10.24
CA ALA A 73 17.32 26.14 -9.86
C ALA A 73 18.52 26.64 -10.69
N ASP A 74 19.43 25.75 -11.07
CA ASP A 74 20.58 26.10 -11.91
C ASP A 74 20.16 26.42 -13.36
N ILE A 75 19.20 25.66 -13.91
CA ILE A 75 18.61 25.93 -15.23
C ILE A 75 17.86 27.28 -15.22
N GLU A 76 17.03 27.52 -14.21
CA GLU A 76 16.26 28.77 -14.08
C GLU A 76 17.18 29.99 -13.95
N ARG A 77 18.25 29.91 -13.16
CA ARG A 77 19.27 30.98 -13.03
C ARG A 77 20.05 31.23 -14.31
N SER A 78 20.27 30.22 -15.13
CA SER A 78 21.00 30.35 -16.40
C SER A 78 20.22 31.16 -17.44
N HIS A 79 18.90 31.29 -17.31
CA HIS A 79 17.99 31.92 -18.29
C HIS A 79 18.12 31.35 -19.70
N LYS A 80 18.62 30.11 -19.83
CA LYS A 80 18.81 29.40 -21.10
C LYS A 80 17.71 28.39 -21.32
N THR A 81 17.45 28.04 -22.55
CA THR A 81 16.63 26.87 -22.87
C THR A 81 17.36 25.59 -22.44
N ILE A 82 16.62 24.52 -22.26
CA ILE A 82 17.21 23.27 -21.74
C ILE A 82 18.26 22.69 -22.69
N GLY A 83 18.06 22.77 -24.01
CA GLY A 83 19.02 22.33 -25.00
C GLY A 83 20.31 23.16 -24.95
N CYS A 84 20.22 24.49 -24.85
CA CYS A 84 21.37 25.36 -24.67
C CYS A 84 22.10 25.08 -23.36
N TYR A 85 21.39 24.89 -22.27
CA TYR A 85 21.97 24.55 -20.97
C TYR A 85 22.76 23.23 -21.00
N ILE A 86 22.17 22.18 -21.61
CA ILE A 86 22.83 20.88 -21.78
C ILE A 86 24.07 21.01 -22.67
N TYR A 87 23.94 21.71 -23.78
CA TYR A 87 25.03 21.92 -24.73
C TYR A 87 26.23 22.62 -24.10
N ASP A 88 25.98 23.71 -23.39
CA ASP A 88 27.04 24.47 -22.69
C ASP A 88 27.69 23.64 -21.58
N THR A 89 26.92 22.84 -20.86
CA THR A 89 27.43 21.93 -19.83
C THR A 89 28.35 20.86 -20.45
N LEU A 90 27.99 20.33 -21.61
CA LEU A 90 28.82 19.36 -22.34
C LEU A 90 30.07 19.98 -22.96
N LEU A 91 30.03 21.26 -23.39
CA LEU A 91 31.21 21.96 -23.86
C LEU A 91 32.23 22.17 -22.75
N GLN A 92 31.76 22.52 -21.54
CA GLN A 92 32.64 22.72 -20.38
C GLN A 92 33.20 21.40 -19.83
N SER A 93 32.43 20.32 -19.93
CA SER A 93 32.77 19.00 -19.39
C SER A 93 32.38 17.90 -20.37
N PRO A 94 33.14 17.64 -21.44
CA PRO A 94 32.77 16.67 -22.49
C PRO A 94 32.56 15.24 -22.01
N GLN A 95 33.17 14.89 -20.87
CA GLN A 95 33.04 13.57 -20.22
C GLN A 95 31.79 13.47 -19.32
N GLN A 96 31.05 14.54 -19.17
CA GLN A 96 29.85 14.60 -18.34
C GLN A 96 28.72 13.79 -19.00
N LYS A 97 28.21 12.78 -18.32
CA LYS A 97 27.02 12.06 -18.80
C LYS A 97 25.77 12.90 -18.50
N ILE A 98 24.94 13.11 -19.51
CA ILE A 98 23.64 13.81 -19.37
C ILE A 98 22.76 13.13 -18.31
N LYS A 99 22.84 11.81 -18.20
CA LYS A 99 22.23 11.00 -17.12
C LYS A 99 23.18 10.82 -15.92
N GLY A 100 24.13 11.71 -15.74
CA GLY A 100 25.09 11.67 -14.65
C GLY A 100 24.59 12.39 -13.40
N LYS A 101 25.53 12.65 -12.48
CA LYS A 101 25.24 13.24 -11.17
C LYS A 101 24.75 14.69 -11.21
N LEU A 102 25.02 15.46 -12.29
CA LEU A 102 24.60 16.86 -12.42
C LEU A 102 23.26 17.05 -13.13
N VAL A 103 22.93 16.19 -14.10
CA VAL A 103 21.70 16.31 -14.91
C VAL A 103 20.98 14.99 -14.87
N ARG A 104 20.43 14.61 -13.71
CA ARG A 104 19.81 13.29 -13.53
C ARG A 104 18.40 13.20 -14.06
N THR A 105 17.58 14.18 -13.75
CA THR A 105 16.18 14.18 -14.16
C THR A 105 15.71 15.63 -14.25
N ILE A 106 15.55 16.10 -15.47
CA ILE A 106 15.04 17.44 -15.75
C ILE A 106 13.53 17.36 -15.88
N GLU A 107 12.83 18.33 -15.33
CA GLU A 107 11.38 18.39 -15.47
C GLU A 107 10.95 18.58 -16.91
N ARG A 108 9.87 17.93 -17.25
CA ARG A 108 9.24 18.00 -18.56
C ARG A 108 8.86 19.43 -18.97
N LYS A 109 8.59 20.32 -18.01
CA LYS A 109 8.27 21.73 -18.27
C LYS A 109 9.35 22.43 -19.12
N PHE A 110 10.62 22.22 -18.80
CA PHE A 110 11.74 22.87 -19.52
C PHE A 110 11.81 22.45 -20.99
N TYR A 111 11.56 21.16 -21.28
CA TYR A 111 11.50 20.67 -22.65
C TYR A 111 10.26 21.16 -23.40
N LYS A 112 9.13 21.29 -22.71
CA LYS A 112 7.90 21.86 -23.28
C LYS A 112 8.10 23.33 -23.63
N ASP A 113 8.71 24.09 -22.73
CA ASP A 113 8.95 25.52 -22.92
C ASP A 113 9.89 25.75 -24.13
N GLU A 114 10.94 24.98 -24.26
CA GLU A 114 11.84 25.05 -25.42
C GLU A 114 11.13 24.63 -26.70
N LEU A 115 10.40 23.51 -26.71
CA LEU A 115 9.66 23.07 -27.89
C LEU A 115 8.61 24.12 -28.33
N LYS A 116 7.95 24.76 -27.37
CA LYS A 116 7.01 25.83 -27.67
C LYS A 116 7.71 26.99 -28.39
N LEU A 117 8.85 27.46 -27.88
CA LEU A 117 9.64 28.50 -28.52
C LEU A 117 10.08 28.11 -29.95
N ILE A 118 10.47 26.86 -30.16
CA ILE A 118 10.84 26.34 -31.48
C ILE A 118 9.63 26.36 -32.41
N LEU A 119 8.50 25.80 -31.99
CA LEU A 119 7.29 25.71 -32.81
C LEU A 119 6.73 27.12 -33.12
N ASP A 120 6.73 28.02 -32.16
CA ASP A 120 6.28 29.41 -32.36
C ASP A 120 7.14 30.13 -33.44
N LYS A 121 8.46 29.87 -33.45
CA LYS A 121 9.33 30.37 -34.52
C LYS A 121 9.11 29.67 -35.85
N GLN A 122 8.90 28.37 -35.85
CA GLN A 122 8.68 27.60 -37.08
C GLN A 122 7.38 27.97 -37.80
N GLN A 123 6.35 28.46 -37.08
CA GLN A 123 5.13 28.95 -37.70
C GLN A 123 5.37 30.11 -38.71
N ALA A 124 6.45 30.88 -38.51
CA ALA A 124 6.83 31.95 -39.45
C ALA A 124 7.41 31.42 -40.76
N PHE A 125 7.99 30.22 -40.75
CA PHE A 125 8.62 29.59 -41.93
C PHE A 125 7.73 28.54 -42.58
N HIS A 126 6.73 28.04 -41.85
CA HIS A 126 5.82 26.96 -42.27
C HIS A 126 4.35 27.41 -42.11
N PRO A 127 3.76 28.04 -43.15
CA PRO A 127 2.37 28.50 -43.12
C PRO A 127 1.37 27.39 -42.83
N GLU A 128 1.69 26.16 -43.18
CA GLU A 128 0.88 24.96 -42.95
C GLU A 128 0.56 24.75 -41.47
N LEU A 129 1.45 25.19 -40.55
CA LEU A 129 1.21 25.12 -39.12
C LEU A 129 0.12 26.08 -38.61
N GLN A 130 -0.30 27.01 -39.46
CA GLN A 130 -1.39 27.94 -39.15
C GLN A 130 -2.68 27.58 -39.91
N ASP A 131 -2.63 26.61 -40.82
CA ASP A 131 -3.78 26.19 -41.63
C ASP A 131 -4.77 25.39 -40.76
N ARG A 132 -5.95 25.93 -40.59
CA ARG A 132 -7.02 25.32 -39.79
C ARG A 132 -7.70 24.13 -40.47
N GLU A 133 -7.81 24.15 -41.80
CA GLU A 133 -8.42 23.03 -42.52
C GLU A 133 -7.51 21.81 -42.53
N LEU A 134 -6.22 22.04 -42.76
CA LEU A 134 -5.21 20.97 -42.59
C LEU A 134 -5.21 20.43 -41.17
N TYR A 135 -5.30 21.30 -40.16
CA TYR A 135 -5.37 20.88 -38.75
C TYR A 135 -6.57 19.97 -38.50
N LYS A 136 -7.77 20.32 -38.97
CA LYS A 136 -8.96 19.48 -38.81
C LYS A 136 -8.82 18.15 -39.53
N ALA A 137 -8.28 18.12 -40.75
CA ALA A 137 -8.02 16.90 -41.49
C ALA A 137 -7.05 15.96 -40.72
N CYS A 138 -6.01 16.53 -40.10
CA CYS A 138 -5.11 15.78 -39.25
C CYS A 138 -5.81 15.18 -38.01
N LEU A 139 -6.72 15.94 -37.38
CA LEU A 139 -7.50 15.43 -36.24
C LEU A 139 -8.44 14.28 -36.63
N ASP A 140 -9.00 14.33 -37.85
CA ASP A 140 -9.86 13.26 -38.36
C ASP A 140 -9.08 11.94 -38.55
N VAL A 141 -7.86 12.05 -39.03
CA VAL A 141 -6.96 10.88 -39.16
C VAL A 141 -6.45 10.37 -37.82
N LEU A 142 -6.08 11.27 -36.91
CA LEU A 142 -5.52 10.88 -35.60
C LEU A 142 -6.57 10.31 -34.65
N TYR A 143 -7.80 10.83 -34.70
CA TYR A 143 -8.86 10.48 -33.74
C TYR A 143 -10.15 9.99 -34.39
N PRO A 144 -10.12 8.97 -35.26
CA PRO A 144 -11.30 8.53 -36.02
C PRO A 144 -12.43 8.03 -35.10
N MET A 145 -12.07 7.43 -33.95
CA MET A 145 -13.02 6.83 -33.01
C MET A 145 -13.21 7.63 -31.72
N ASN A 146 -12.49 8.74 -31.53
CA ASN A 146 -12.55 9.54 -30.30
C ASN A 146 -13.11 10.94 -30.55
N VAL A 147 -14.39 11.00 -30.88
CA VAL A 147 -15.12 12.26 -31.20
C VAL A 147 -15.05 13.27 -30.04
N ALA A 148 -15.12 12.79 -28.79
CA ALA A 148 -15.07 13.67 -27.62
C ALA A 148 -13.72 14.39 -27.50
N HIS A 149 -12.61 13.69 -27.70
CA HIS A 149 -11.28 14.30 -27.67
C HIS A 149 -11.08 15.23 -28.87
N LYS A 150 -11.45 14.78 -30.06
CA LYS A 150 -11.40 15.60 -31.29
C LYS A 150 -12.09 16.95 -31.11
N ASN A 151 -13.30 16.98 -30.55
CA ASN A 151 -14.03 18.23 -30.27
C ASN A 151 -13.30 19.11 -29.24
N ASN A 152 -12.68 18.53 -28.23
CA ASN A 152 -11.93 19.27 -27.21
C ASN A 152 -10.68 19.97 -27.77
N VAL A 153 -10.03 19.37 -28.78
CA VAL A 153 -8.80 19.91 -29.37
C VAL A 153 -9.00 20.68 -30.64
N ALA A 154 -10.23 20.69 -31.22
CA ALA A 154 -10.56 21.27 -32.52
C ALA A 154 -10.12 22.74 -32.69
N ASN A 155 -10.11 23.53 -31.61
CA ASN A 155 -9.75 24.95 -31.61
C ASN A 155 -8.34 25.24 -31.07
N ARG A 156 -7.51 24.22 -30.82
CA ARG A 156 -6.20 24.42 -30.18
C ARG A 156 -5.06 24.72 -31.13
N GLY A 157 -4.98 24.08 -32.28
CA GLY A 157 -3.94 24.26 -33.30
C GLY A 157 -2.76 23.30 -33.16
N PHE A 158 -1.85 23.31 -34.17
CA PHE A 158 -0.73 22.36 -34.28
C PHE A 158 0.26 22.42 -33.13
N VAL A 159 0.59 23.60 -32.58
CA VAL A 159 1.51 23.71 -31.44
C VAL A 159 0.99 22.89 -30.26
N TYR A 160 -0.29 23.01 -29.95
CA TYR A 160 -0.91 22.21 -28.90
C TYR A 160 -0.89 20.71 -29.21
N LEU A 161 -1.23 20.34 -30.45
CA LEU A 161 -1.26 18.96 -30.89
C LEU A 161 0.13 18.29 -30.75
N PHE A 162 1.19 18.95 -31.25
CA PHE A 162 2.55 18.45 -31.11
C PHE A 162 3.00 18.35 -29.66
N MET A 163 2.69 19.38 -28.86
CA MET A 163 3.13 19.41 -27.46
C MET A 163 2.39 18.43 -26.58
N GLU A 164 1.06 18.43 -26.60
CA GLU A 164 0.27 17.72 -25.59
C GLU A 164 -0.14 16.31 -26.02
N ASP A 165 -0.44 16.12 -27.31
CA ASP A 165 -1.00 14.85 -27.79
C ASP A 165 0.01 13.95 -28.46
N ILE A 166 1.12 14.50 -29.02
CA ILE A 166 2.13 13.71 -29.74
C ILE A 166 3.40 13.55 -28.90
N LEU A 167 4.21 14.63 -28.74
CA LEU A 167 5.55 14.52 -28.16
C LEU A 167 5.56 14.40 -26.63
N PHE A 168 4.71 15.15 -25.96
CA PHE A 168 4.62 15.10 -24.51
C PHE A 168 3.36 14.43 -23.99
N TYR A 169 2.69 13.66 -24.82
CA TYR A 169 1.56 12.86 -24.34
C TYR A 169 2.00 11.96 -23.20
N GLN A 170 1.27 12.05 -22.12
CA GLN A 170 1.50 11.21 -20.96
C GLN A 170 0.20 10.50 -20.60
N ARG A 171 0.24 9.19 -20.70
CA ARG A 171 -0.88 8.39 -20.21
C ARG A 171 -1.07 8.65 -18.71
N PRO A 172 -2.30 8.89 -18.27
CA PRO A 172 -2.57 9.08 -16.85
C PRO A 172 -2.13 7.84 -16.06
N LEU A 173 -1.20 8.03 -15.12
CA LEU A 173 -0.70 6.96 -14.25
C LEU A 173 -1.69 6.62 -13.13
N LYS A 174 -2.60 7.54 -12.83
CA LYS A 174 -3.65 7.36 -11.83
C LYS A 174 -5.00 7.24 -12.53
N SER A 175 -5.73 6.19 -12.21
CA SER A 175 -7.13 6.06 -12.65
C SER A 175 -7.99 7.19 -12.09
N LYS A 176 -8.99 7.62 -12.84
CA LYS A 176 -10.06 8.48 -12.34
C LYS A 176 -10.97 7.79 -11.34
N LYS A 177 -10.88 6.46 -11.25
CA LYS A 177 -11.64 5.66 -10.29
C LYS A 177 -11.21 6.03 -8.87
N SER A 178 -12.18 6.14 -7.98
CA SER A 178 -11.93 6.36 -6.55
C SER A 178 -10.94 5.32 -5.99
N LEU A 179 -10.02 5.78 -5.14
CA LEU A 179 -9.10 4.90 -4.40
C LEU A 179 -9.83 4.04 -3.36
N ILE A 180 -11.08 4.41 -3.04
CA ILE A 180 -11.91 3.69 -2.08
C ILE A 180 -12.76 2.70 -2.86
N ASP A 181 -12.63 1.42 -2.54
CA ASP A 181 -13.45 0.37 -3.14
C ASP A 181 -14.89 0.44 -2.64
N ASN A 182 -15.80 -0.14 -3.43
CA ASN A 182 -17.18 -0.32 -3.02
C ASN A 182 -17.29 -1.57 -2.15
N CYS A 183 -18.12 -1.48 -1.11
CA CYS A 183 -18.47 -2.65 -0.30
C CYS A 183 -19.26 -3.66 -1.16
N PRO A 184 -18.85 -4.94 -1.18
CA PRO A 184 -19.56 -5.94 -1.97
C PRO A 184 -20.88 -6.44 -1.33
N TYR A 185 -21.16 -6.03 -0.09
CA TYR A 185 -22.28 -6.55 0.70
C TYR A 185 -23.43 -5.59 0.87
N GLU A 186 -23.18 -4.29 0.82
CA GLU A 186 -24.18 -3.27 1.12
C GLU A 186 -24.28 -2.23 0.03
N GLU A 187 -25.52 -1.85 -0.26
CA GLU A 187 -25.88 -0.81 -1.21
C GLU A 187 -26.88 0.14 -0.54
N ASN A 188 -26.85 1.41 -0.93
CA ASN A 188 -27.89 2.36 -0.62
C ASN A 188 -28.94 2.34 -1.74
N GLN A 189 -30.19 2.40 -1.36
CA GLN A 189 -31.30 2.61 -2.30
C GLN A 189 -31.74 4.06 -2.21
N TYR A 190 -31.93 4.69 -3.35
CA TYR A 190 -32.48 6.04 -3.43
C TYR A 190 -33.48 6.13 -4.60
N ILE A 191 -34.43 7.01 -4.46
CA ILE A 191 -35.40 7.28 -5.53
C ILE A 191 -34.79 8.35 -6.43
N ASP A 192 -34.65 8.06 -7.71
CA ASP A 192 -34.23 9.06 -8.69
C ASP A 192 -35.37 10.07 -8.87
N VAL A 193 -35.10 11.29 -8.49
CA VAL A 193 -36.09 12.40 -8.52
C VAL A 193 -36.61 12.66 -9.94
N THR A 194 -35.82 12.33 -10.98
CA THR A 194 -36.16 12.58 -12.38
C THR A 194 -37.02 11.47 -12.98
N THR A 195 -36.77 10.20 -12.61
CA THR A 195 -37.45 9.01 -13.19
C THR A 195 -38.45 8.35 -12.24
N GLY A 196 -38.40 8.68 -10.93
CA GLY A 196 -39.19 8.00 -9.90
C GLY A 196 -38.76 6.57 -9.60
N GLU A 197 -37.71 6.07 -10.25
CA GLU A 197 -37.23 4.71 -10.11
C GLU A 197 -36.32 4.55 -8.88
N ILE A 198 -36.38 3.38 -8.24
CA ILE A 198 -35.46 3.03 -7.14
C ILE A 198 -34.12 2.63 -7.77
N LYS A 199 -33.10 3.47 -7.57
CA LYS A 199 -31.71 3.19 -7.98
C LYS A 199 -30.87 2.72 -6.79
N LYS A 200 -29.92 1.85 -7.06
CA LYS A 200 -28.97 1.34 -6.09
C LYS A 200 -27.62 2.04 -6.27
N ALA A 201 -27.05 2.54 -5.19
CA ALA A 201 -25.72 3.11 -5.16
C ALA A 201 -24.81 2.29 -4.25
N PRO A 202 -23.63 1.89 -4.72
CA PRO A 202 -22.69 1.13 -3.89
C PRO A 202 -22.15 2.00 -2.76
N ILE A 203 -22.03 1.41 -1.56
CA ILE A 203 -21.46 2.08 -0.39
C ILE A 203 -19.93 1.89 -0.41
N LYS A 204 -19.19 2.94 -0.08
CA LYS A 204 -17.72 2.90 0.01
C LYS A 204 -17.25 2.12 1.25
N CYS A 205 -16.09 1.48 1.11
CA CYS A 205 -15.43 0.80 2.23
C CYS A 205 -14.95 1.80 3.28
N ILE A 206 -14.94 1.35 4.54
CA ILE A 206 -14.51 2.14 5.70
C ILE A 206 -12.98 2.30 5.72
N ALA A 207 -12.50 3.40 6.32
CA ALA A 207 -11.07 3.58 6.57
C ALA A 207 -10.56 2.53 7.57
N LYS A 208 -9.36 1.98 7.33
CA LYS A 208 -8.75 0.99 8.23
C LYS A 208 -8.44 1.56 9.62
N SER A 209 -8.18 2.88 9.70
CA SER A 209 -7.96 3.57 10.97
C SER A 209 -9.24 3.82 11.79
N HIS A 210 -10.43 3.60 11.21
CA HIS A 210 -11.68 3.82 11.94
C HIS A 210 -11.80 2.88 13.15
N PRO A 211 -12.18 3.36 14.36
CA PRO A 211 -12.28 2.52 15.55
C PRO A 211 -13.14 1.27 15.36
N LEU A 212 -14.27 1.39 14.67
CA LEU A 212 -15.16 0.26 14.35
C LEU A 212 -14.45 -0.81 13.50
N TYR A 213 -13.62 -0.40 12.53
CA TYR A 213 -12.83 -1.34 11.71
C TYR A 213 -11.73 -2.00 12.53
N GLN A 214 -11.08 -1.26 13.42
CA GLN A 214 -10.03 -1.78 14.29
C GLN A 214 -10.59 -2.86 15.24
N GLU A 215 -11.76 -2.63 15.83
CA GLU A 215 -12.45 -3.62 16.64
C GLU A 215 -12.82 -4.87 15.83
N PHE A 216 -13.44 -4.68 14.65
CA PHE A 216 -13.82 -5.76 13.74
C PHE A 216 -12.62 -6.64 13.34
N ARG A 217 -11.52 -6.02 12.95
CA ARG A 217 -10.29 -6.72 12.59
C ARG A 217 -9.71 -7.51 13.76
N LEU A 218 -9.77 -6.94 14.96
CA LEU A 218 -9.23 -7.59 16.16
C LEU A 218 -10.06 -8.82 16.55
N TRP A 219 -11.38 -8.76 16.50
CA TRP A 219 -12.23 -9.93 16.71
C TRP A 219 -12.01 -11.00 15.66
N GLN A 220 -11.84 -10.61 14.40
CA GLN A 220 -11.49 -11.55 13.32
C GLN A 220 -10.12 -12.23 13.59
N PHE A 221 -9.12 -11.47 14.03
CA PHE A 221 -7.81 -12.02 14.39
C PHE A 221 -7.94 -13.05 15.53
N ILE A 222 -8.67 -12.72 16.58
CA ILE A 222 -8.87 -13.58 17.75
C ILE A 222 -9.65 -14.85 17.38
N ALA A 223 -10.70 -14.75 16.59
CA ALA A 223 -11.46 -15.93 16.15
C ALA A 223 -10.62 -16.91 15.31
N ASN A 224 -9.62 -16.40 14.61
CA ASN A 224 -8.77 -17.20 13.73
C ASN A 224 -7.46 -17.68 14.41
N ILE A 225 -7.13 -17.17 15.59
CA ILE A 225 -5.88 -17.56 16.27
C ILE A 225 -5.88 -19.04 16.65
N ARG A 226 -4.77 -19.72 16.43
CA ARG A 226 -4.53 -21.08 16.89
C ARG A 226 -3.16 -21.16 17.52
N ILE A 227 -3.05 -21.95 18.58
CA ILE A 227 -1.81 -22.21 19.31
C ILE A 227 -1.46 -23.67 19.09
N TYR A 228 -0.27 -23.91 18.57
CA TYR A 228 0.25 -25.25 18.34
C TYR A 228 1.42 -25.52 19.28
N GLN A 229 1.40 -26.71 19.87
CA GLN A 229 2.57 -27.27 20.56
C GLN A 229 3.41 -28.06 19.55
N LYS A 230 4.67 -27.68 19.37
CA LYS A 230 5.57 -28.29 18.37
C LYS A 230 5.81 -29.76 18.66
N GLU A 231 6.04 -30.09 19.92
CA GLU A 231 6.27 -31.48 20.36
C GLU A 231 5.53 -31.74 21.67
N LYS A 232 4.70 -32.79 21.69
CA LYS A 232 3.96 -33.27 22.88
C LYS A 232 4.05 -34.79 22.95
N LYS A 233 4.41 -35.30 24.12
CA LYS A 233 4.35 -36.75 24.38
C LYS A 233 2.96 -37.11 24.89
N VAL A 234 2.27 -37.98 24.15
CA VAL A 234 0.95 -38.52 24.52
C VAL A 234 1.07 -40.04 24.44
N ASP A 235 0.76 -40.74 25.53
CA ASP A 235 0.82 -42.20 25.62
C ASP A 235 2.14 -42.83 25.12
N GLY A 236 3.26 -42.15 25.41
CA GLY A 236 4.61 -42.60 25.00
C GLY A 236 4.97 -42.32 23.54
N LYS A 237 4.06 -41.80 22.75
CA LYS A 237 4.30 -41.36 21.36
C LYS A 237 4.58 -39.85 21.30
N LEU A 238 5.60 -39.48 20.54
CA LEU A 238 5.89 -38.08 20.25
C LEU A 238 4.97 -37.63 19.10
N LEU A 239 4.07 -36.69 19.39
CA LEU A 239 3.22 -36.04 18.39
C LEU A 239 3.77 -34.65 18.14
N THR A 240 3.66 -34.18 16.88
CA THR A 240 4.17 -32.88 16.45
C THR A 240 3.01 -31.98 15.98
N ASP A 241 3.15 -30.68 16.21
CA ASP A 241 2.22 -29.64 15.76
C ASP A 241 0.75 -29.86 16.19
N ILE A 242 0.54 -30.12 17.46
CA ILE A 242 -0.80 -30.36 18.02
C ILE A 242 -1.47 -29.01 18.32
N ASP A 243 -2.72 -28.85 17.87
CA ASP A 243 -3.55 -27.70 18.25
C ASP A 243 -3.95 -27.81 19.74
N VAL A 244 -3.44 -26.91 20.54
CA VAL A 244 -3.68 -26.79 21.99
C VAL A 244 -4.46 -25.51 22.33
N THR A 245 -5.09 -24.88 21.34
CA THR A 245 -5.82 -23.61 21.51
C THR A 245 -6.84 -23.69 22.63
N THR A 246 -7.59 -24.76 22.72
CA THR A 246 -8.63 -24.98 23.75
C THR A 246 -8.06 -25.20 25.16
N GLU A 247 -6.78 -25.54 25.30
CA GLU A 247 -6.12 -25.65 26.60
C GLU A 247 -5.84 -24.26 27.21
N TYR A 248 -5.64 -23.25 26.37
CA TYR A 248 -5.31 -21.88 26.77
C TYR A 248 -6.46 -20.88 26.63
N LEU A 249 -7.37 -21.15 25.72
CA LEU A 249 -8.56 -20.34 25.43
C LEU A 249 -9.79 -21.25 25.50
N SER A 250 -10.16 -21.65 26.72
CA SER A 250 -11.20 -22.65 26.97
C SER A 250 -12.59 -22.02 27.08
N SER A 251 -12.68 -20.78 27.51
CA SER A 251 -13.93 -20.07 27.80
C SER A 251 -14.08 -18.78 27.00
N LYS A 252 -15.30 -18.29 26.85
CA LYS A 252 -15.57 -16.98 26.25
C LYS A 252 -14.88 -15.84 26.99
N ASP A 253 -14.70 -15.96 28.30
CA ASP A 253 -14.02 -14.98 29.14
C ASP A 253 -12.51 -14.92 28.85
N ASP A 254 -11.89 -16.05 28.49
CA ASP A 254 -10.48 -16.07 28.07
C ASP A 254 -10.28 -15.27 26.78
N TYR A 255 -11.19 -15.43 25.82
CA TYR A 255 -11.18 -14.65 24.57
C TYR A 255 -11.43 -13.15 24.82
N VAL A 256 -12.33 -12.80 25.75
CA VAL A 256 -12.57 -11.42 26.15
C VAL A 256 -11.33 -10.81 26.80
N ALA A 257 -10.69 -11.52 27.72
CA ALA A 257 -9.47 -11.05 28.37
C ALA A 257 -8.32 -10.87 27.36
N LEU A 258 -8.20 -11.80 26.41
CA LEU A 258 -7.24 -11.68 25.31
C LEU A 258 -7.53 -10.47 24.43
N TYR A 259 -8.83 -10.22 24.09
CA TYR A 259 -9.25 -9.04 23.35
C TYR A 259 -8.84 -7.75 24.05
N GLU A 260 -9.10 -7.63 25.34
CA GLU A 260 -8.75 -6.44 26.13
C GLU A 260 -7.25 -6.22 26.20
N TRP A 261 -6.49 -7.29 26.35
CA TRP A 261 -5.03 -7.24 26.37
C TRP A 261 -4.46 -6.79 24.99
N LEU A 262 -5.03 -7.25 23.88
CA LEU A 262 -4.63 -6.85 22.54
C LEU A 262 -5.14 -5.46 22.15
N CYS A 263 -6.29 -5.03 22.64
CA CYS A 263 -6.96 -3.79 22.25
C CYS A 263 -6.13 -2.52 22.55
N VAL A 264 -5.24 -2.58 23.52
CA VAL A 264 -4.36 -1.46 23.89
C VAL A 264 -3.01 -1.50 23.15
N ARG A 265 -2.78 -2.49 22.31
CA ARG A 265 -1.52 -2.69 21.56
C ARG A 265 -1.66 -2.26 20.12
N LYS A 266 -0.56 -1.74 19.57
CA LYS A 266 -0.47 -1.40 18.16
C LYS A 266 -0.42 -2.66 17.29
N GLU A 267 0.51 -3.54 17.62
CA GLU A 267 0.81 -4.75 16.88
C GLU A 267 1.33 -5.84 17.81
N ILE A 268 1.33 -7.09 17.36
CA ILE A 268 1.77 -8.24 18.13
C ILE A 268 2.59 -9.19 17.25
N GLU A 269 3.66 -9.75 17.83
CA GLU A 269 4.48 -10.82 17.26
C GLU A 269 4.28 -12.11 18.03
N GLN A 270 4.59 -13.26 17.43
CA GLN A 270 4.46 -14.57 18.05
C GLN A 270 5.07 -14.63 19.46
N LYS A 271 6.32 -14.18 19.61
CA LYS A 271 7.01 -14.21 20.91
C LYS A 271 6.29 -13.42 22.00
N THR A 272 5.74 -12.26 21.64
CA THR A 272 5.00 -11.41 22.57
C THR A 272 3.62 -11.99 22.86
N PHE A 273 2.96 -12.58 21.86
CA PHE A 273 1.67 -13.25 22.02
C PHE A 273 1.77 -14.46 22.97
N LEU A 274 2.76 -15.32 22.79
CA LEU A 274 2.97 -16.48 23.64
C LEU A 274 3.39 -16.10 25.08
N LYS A 275 3.85 -14.87 25.31
CA LYS A 275 4.11 -14.31 26.66
C LYS A 275 2.87 -13.72 27.31
N TYR A 276 1.68 -13.87 26.71
CA TYR A 276 0.45 -13.40 27.36
C TYR A 276 0.33 -14.02 28.76
N PRO A 277 0.12 -13.20 29.82
CA PRO A 277 0.24 -13.69 31.20
C PRO A 277 -0.65 -14.87 31.54
N ALA A 278 -1.86 -14.92 30.97
CA ALA A 278 -2.81 -16.00 31.23
C ALA A 278 -2.37 -17.35 30.66
N PHE A 279 -1.47 -17.40 29.68
CA PHE A 279 -0.95 -18.65 29.14
C PHE A 279 0.07 -19.34 30.06
N GLY A 280 0.73 -18.61 30.95
CA GLY A 280 1.69 -19.18 31.90
C GLY A 280 2.97 -19.75 31.28
N LEU A 281 3.21 -19.58 29.99
CA LEU A 281 4.32 -20.15 29.21
C LEU A 281 5.65 -19.41 29.46
N LYS A 282 6.22 -19.48 30.66
CA LYS A 282 7.44 -18.73 31.03
C LYS A 282 8.74 -19.30 30.44
N LYS A 283 8.92 -20.63 30.45
CA LYS A 283 10.17 -21.31 30.05
C LYS A 283 10.06 -22.16 28.78
N GLU A 284 8.86 -22.47 28.36
CA GLU A 284 8.58 -23.41 27.26
C GLU A 284 8.10 -22.75 25.98
N ILE A 285 8.20 -21.40 25.88
CA ILE A 285 7.67 -20.62 24.76
C ILE A 285 8.18 -21.12 23.40
N GLU A 286 9.42 -21.63 23.35
CA GLU A 286 10.06 -22.14 22.13
C GLU A 286 9.39 -23.40 21.58
N ASN A 287 8.70 -24.16 22.45
CA ASN A 287 7.95 -25.35 22.06
C ASN A 287 6.53 -25.01 21.50
N TYR A 288 6.16 -23.75 21.48
CA TYR A 288 4.87 -23.31 20.98
C TYR A 288 5.00 -22.40 19.77
N ARG A 289 4.00 -22.42 18.92
CA ARG A 289 3.86 -21.50 17.80
C ARG A 289 2.38 -21.15 17.59
N TRP A 290 2.15 -20.04 16.94
CA TRP A 290 0.83 -19.72 16.45
C TRP A 290 0.64 -20.15 14.98
N ASN A 291 -0.57 -20.00 14.43
CA ASN A 291 -0.89 -20.31 13.03
C ASN A 291 -0.47 -19.23 12.04
N TYR A 292 0.03 -18.10 12.50
CA TYR A 292 0.52 -17.02 11.64
C TYR A 292 2.02 -17.14 11.37
N VAL A 293 2.51 -16.36 10.38
CA VAL A 293 3.91 -16.41 9.96
C VAL A 293 4.83 -15.94 11.10
N GLU A 294 5.83 -16.73 11.42
CA GLU A 294 6.83 -16.43 12.42
C GLU A 294 7.69 -15.22 12.00
N GLY A 295 8.09 -14.38 12.96
CA GLY A 295 8.90 -13.19 12.70
C GLY A 295 8.17 -12.04 12.02
N LYS A 296 6.84 -12.15 11.83
CA LYS A 296 6.00 -11.07 11.30
C LYS A 296 5.11 -10.47 12.38
N SER A 297 5.05 -9.12 12.43
CA SER A 297 4.09 -8.40 13.27
C SER A 297 2.72 -8.37 12.63
N TYR A 298 1.69 -8.55 13.44
CA TYR A 298 0.28 -8.44 13.05
C TYR A 298 -0.38 -7.29 13.79
N PRO A 299 -1.14 -6.43 13.08
CA PRO A 299 -1.74 -5.26 13.70
C PRO A 299 -2.87 -5.65 14.65
N CYS A 300 -2.85 -5.08 15.85
CA CYS A 300 -3.93 -5.16 16.84
C CYS A 300 -4.89 -3.97 16.69
N ASN A 301 -4.95 -3.07 17.67
CA ASN A 301 -5.71 -1.83 17.58
C ASN A 301 -4.76 -0.63 17.49
N GLU A 302 -4.31 -0.34 16.29
CA GLU A 302 -3.33 0.72 16.01
C GLU A 302 -3.86 2.11 16.37
N THR A 303 -5.15 2.36 16.12
CA THR A 303 -5.78 3.64 16.39
C THR A 303 -5.91 3.90 17.88
N ARG A 304 -6.49 2.96 18.63
CA ARG A 304 -6.66 3.08 20.07
C ARG A 304 -5.31 3.19 20.79
N SER A 305 -4.37 2.33 20.44
CA SER A 305 -3.02 2.34 21.02
C SER A 305 -2.33 3.70 20.80
N LEU A 306 -2.45 4.28 19.62
CA LEU A 306 -1.85 5.57 19.29
C LEU A 306 -2.56 6.71 20.08
N ILE A 307 -3.88 6.71 20.12
CA ILE A 307 -4.65 7.71 20.89
C ILE A 307 -4.31 7.63 22.38
N LEU A 308 -4.24 6.41 22.96
CA LEU A 308 -3.88 6.21 24.36
C LEU A 308 -2.49 6.76 24.67
N HIS A 309 -1.53 6.53 23.82
CA HIS A 309 -0.17 7.08 23.98
C HIS A 309 -0.16 8.63 24.00
N TYR A 310 -0.98 9.27 23.17
CA TYR A 310 -1.08 10.73 23.16
C TYR A 310 -1.89 11.27 24.35
N LEU A 311 -2.89 10.52 24.84
CA LEU A 311 -3.59 10.85 26.08
C LEU A 311 -2.65 10.78 27.29
N GLU A 312 -1.84 9.74 27.38
CA GLU A 312 -0.81 9.61 28.42
C GLU A 312 0.18 10.79 28.40
N LYS A 313 0.67 11.19 27.23
CA LYS A 313 1.52 12.39 27.06
C LYS A 313 0.82 13.68 27.50
N ALA A 314 -0.50 13.75 27.33
CA ALA A 314 -1.29 14.89 27.78
C ALA A 314 -1.62 14.85 29.28
N GLY A 315 -1.24 13.77 29.99
CA GLY A 315 -1.55 13.56 31.42
C GLY A 315 -3.01 13.14 31.67
N ILE A 316 -3.68 12.52 30.67
CA ILE A 316 -5.08 12.10 30.77
C ILE A 316 -5.14 10.58 30.94
N SER A 317 -5.94 10.12 31.93
CA SER A 317 -6.11 8.70 32.20
C SER A 317 -6.70 7.95 30.99
N SER A 318 -6.24 6.71 30.77
CA SER A 318 -6.77 5.80 29.76
C SER A 318 -8.27 5.50 29.94
N THR A 319 -8.80 5.61 31.14
CA THR A 319 -10.24 5.43 31.47
C THR A 319 -11.14 6.48 30.82
N PHE A 320 -10.56 7.62 30.41
CA PHE A 320 -11.27 8.66 29.66
C PHE A 320 -11.75 8.16 28.29
N LEU A 321 -11.02 7.25 27.67
CA LEU A 321 -11.26 6.85 26.28
C LEU A 321 -12.41 5.83 26.16
N SER A 322 -13.65 6.31 26.24
CA SER A 322 -14.82 5.51 25.88
C SER A 322 -14.95 5.38 24.36
N THR A 323 -15.71 4.39 23.86
CA THR A 323 -15.94 4.17 22.42
C THR A 323 -16.45 5.42 21.70
N LYS A 324 -17.38 6.17 22.29
CA LYS A 324 -17.92 7.41 21.70
C LYS A 324 -16.88 8.53 21.64
N ILE A 325 -16.04 8.63 22.67
CA ILE A 325 -14.95 9.62 22.71
C ILE A 325 -13.89 9.27 21.68
N GLU A 326 -13.53 7.99 21.57
CA GLU A 326 -12.59 7.48 20.59
C GLU A 326 -13.04 7.77 19.15
N GLU A 327 -14.29 7.48 18.82
CA GLU A 327 -14.87 7.80 17.50
C GLU A 327 -14.87 9.30 17.20
N SER A 328 -15.27 10.12 18.16
CA SER A 328 -15.31 11.58 18.01
C SER A 328 -13.91 12.16 17.82
N LEU A 329 -12.93 11.70 18.59
CA LEU A 329 -11.56 12.14 18.50
C LEU A 329 -10.91 11.67 17.20
N TRP A 330 -11.13 10.40 16.82
CA TRP A 330 -10.69 9.87 15.55
C TRP A 330 -11.27 10.68 14.39
N HIS A 331 -12.55 11.03 14.43
CA HIS A 331 -13.17 11.81 13.36
C HIS A 331 -12.50 13.16 13.15
N ILE A 332 -12.18 13.88 14.23
CA ILE A 332 -11.43 15.15 14.15
C ILE A 332 -10.05 14.92 13.53
N LEU A 333 -9.28 13.97 14.06
CA LEU A 333 -7.90 13.69 13.62
C LEU A 333 -7.80 13.13 12.21
N TYR A 334 -8.86 12.48 11.71
CA TYR A 334 -8.89 11.90 10.36
C TYR A 334 -9.39 12.88 9.30
N SER A 335 -10.38 13.72 9.64
CA SER A 335 -11.10 14.53 8.67
C SER A 335 -10.51 15.93 8.50
N VAL A 336 -9.87 16.48 9.53
CA VAL A 336 -9.34 17.85 9.52
C VAL A 336 -7.88 17.83 9.12
N GLU A 337 -7.56 18.37 7.93
CA GLU A 337 -6.19 18.40 7.39
C GLU A 337 -5.50 19.75 7.65
N ASP A 338 -6.26 20.85 7.70
CA ASP A 338 -5.71 22.16 7.99
C ASP A 338 -5.33 22.31 9.48
N ARG A 339 -4.15 22.85 9.75
CA ARG A 339 -3.61 22.96 11.11
C ARG A 339 -4.38 23.92 12.00
N ILE A 340 -4.91 25.00 11.46
CA ILE A 340 -5.66 26.02 12.21
C ILE A 340 -7.04 25.47 12.56
N GLU A 341 -7.69 24.85 11.58
CA GLU A 341 -8.98 24.18 11.79
C GLU A 341 -8.86 23.02 12.78
N LEU A 342 -7.79 22.22 12.69
CA LEU A 342 -7.50 21.14 13.62
C LEU A 342 -7.36 21.67 15.06
N GLU A 343 -6.59 22.74 15.26
CA GLU A 343 -6.45 23.37 16.58
C GLU A 343 -7.78 23.86 17.12
N THR A 344 -8.59 24.49 16.30
CA THR A 344 -9.92 24.98 16.67
C THR A 344 -10.85 23.82 17.07
N ALA A 345 -10.85 22.73 16.28
CA ALA A 345 -11.64 21.53 16.58
C ALA A 345 -11.17 20.85 17.88
N LEU A 346 -9.86 20.77 18.10
CA LEU A 346 -9.30 20.21 19.35
C LEU A 346 -9.62 21.09 20.58
N ARG A 347 -9.61 22.42 20.46
CA ARG A 347 -10.04 23.34 21.51
C ARG A 347 -11.51 23.15 21.86
N THR A 348 -12.37 23.02 20.85
CA THR A 348 -13.80 22.75 21.04
C THR A 348 -14.03 21.41 21.73
N PHE A 349 -13.28 20.38 21.31
CA PHE A 349 -13.32 19.07 21.95
C PHE A 349 -12.84 19.14 23.41
N ALA A 350 -11.71 19.80 23.67
CA ALA A 350 -11.16 19.98 25.01
C ALA A 350 -12.16 20.72 25.94
N SER A 351 -12.79 21.78 25.45
CA SER A 351 -13.83 22.52 26.19
C SER A 351 -15.02 21.62 26.55
N LYS A 352 -15.52 20.81 25.59
CA LYS A 352 -16.63 19.89 25.79
C LYS A 352 -16.38 18.87 26.90
N TYR A 353 -15.16 18.39 27.03
CA TYR A 353 -14.77 17.35 27.97
C TYR A 353 -13.94 17.90 29.15
N GLN A 354 -13.84 19.22 29.31
CA GLN A 354 -13.12 19.91 30.38
C GLN A 354 -11.64 19.46 30.48
N LEU A 355 -10.98 19.29 29.34
CA LEU A 355 -9.58 18.90 29.27
C LEU A 355 -8.65 20.11 29.38
N SER A 356 -7.44 19.90 29.87
CA SER A 356 -6.41 20.94 29.99
C SER A 356 -5.90 21.45 28.63
N CYS A 357 -5.32 22.64 28.61
CA CYS A 357 -4.67 23.18 27.41
C CYS A 357 -3.54 22.27 26.88
N ASN A 358 -2.90 21.50 27.75
CA ASN A 358 -1.87 20.54 27.37
C ASN A 358 -2.40 19.50 26.36
N PHE A 359 -3.67 19.10 26.46
CA PHE A 359 -4.29 18.21 25.49
C PHE A 359 -4.15 18.75 24.05
N VAL A 360 -4.49 20.01 23.84
CA VAL A 360 -4.43 20.65 22.52
C VAL A 360 -2.99 20.69 22.00
N GLU A 361 -2.02 21.07 22.84
CA GLU A 361 -0.60 21.16 22.45
C GLU A 361 -0.01 19.79 22.09
N VAL A 362 -0.43 18.73 22.76
CA VAL A 362 0.01 17.37 22.47
C VAL A 362 -0.66 16.84 21.20
N PHE A 363 -2.00 17.00 21.06
CA PHE A 363 -2.73 16.46 19.92
C PHE A 363 -2.52 17.24 18.61
N LYS A 364 -2.07 18.49 18.64
CA LYS A 364 -1.61 19.20 17.43
C LYS A 364 -0.43 18.51 16.74
N LYS A 365 0.33 17.71 17.48
CA LYS A 365 1.49 16.94 16.98
C LYS A 365 1.11 15.50 16.62
N PHE A 366 -0.16 15.16 16.64
CA PHE A 366 -0.62 13.82 16.31
C PHE A 366 -0.32 13.50 14.83
N PRO A 367 0.30 12.34 14.52
CA PRO A 367 0.61 11.99 13.14
C PRO A 367 -0.68 11.70 12.36
N PRO A 368 -0.78 12.14 11.09
CA PRO A 368 -1.95 11.87 10.28
C PRO A 368 -2.14 10.38 10.06
N PHE A 369 -3.38 9.93 10.13
CA PHE A 369 -3.72 8.54 9.82
C PHE A 369 -3.47 8.22 8.34
N LYS A 370 -3.00 7.01 8.07
CA LYS A 370 -2.87 6.51 6.70
C LYS A 370 -4.24 6.41 6.05
N LYS A 371 -4.37 6.94 4.82
CA LYS A 371 -5.59 6.84 4.00
C LYS A 371 -5.68 5.48 3.30
N GLU A 372 -5.85 4.44 4.11
CA GLU A 372 -6.06 3.07 3.67
C GLU A 372 -7.49 2.64 4.01
N TYR A 373 -8.09 1.80 3.17
CA TYR A 373 -9.48 1.38 3.30
C TYR A 373 -9.58 -0.14 3.40
N GLY A 374 -10.59 -0.60 4.13
CA GLY A 374 -10.93 -2.01 4.28
C GLY A 374 -11.68 -2.58 3.08
N ALA A 375 -12.20 -3.80 3.23
CA ALA A 375 -13.03 -4.47 2.23
C ALA A 375 -14.54 -4.34 2.52
N TYR A 376 -14.92 -3.76 3.65
CA TYR A 376 -16.31 -3.65 4.11
C TYR A 376 -16.69 -2.20 4.37
N SER A 377 -17.98 -1.87 4.20
CA SER A 377 -18.52 -0.58 4.63
C SER A 377 -18.81 -0.57 6.14
N ALA A 378 -18.96 0.62 6.73
CA ALA A 378 -19.38 0.76 8.12
C ALA A 378 -20.72 0.05 8.39
N LYS A 379 -21.66 0.09 7.42
CA LYS A 379 -22.96 -0.56 7.52
C LYS A 379 -22.82 -2.09 7.58
N ALA A 380 -21.97 -2.67 6.73
CA ALA A 380 -21.72 -4.11 6.77
C ALA A 380 -21.05 -4.55 8.08
N ILE A 381 -20.06 -3.78 8.57
CA ILE A 381 -19.40 -4.12 9.84
C ILE A 381 -20.37 -4.04 11.01
N LYS A 382 -21.26 -3.03 11.05
CA LYS A 382 -22.28 -2.91 12.11
C LYS A 382 -23.25 -4.10 12.16
N ARG A 383 -23.45 -4.81 11.04
CA ARG A 383 -24.26 -6.05 10.99
C ARG A 383 -23.47 -7.30 11.38
N LEU A 384 -22.20 -7.37 10.99
CA LEU A 384 -21.36 -8.55 11.24
C LEU A 384 -20.77 -8.57 12.65
N LEU A 385 -20.30 -7.42 13.14
CA LEU A 385 -19.57 -7.31 14.40
C LEU A 385 -20.36 -7.80 15.64
N PRO A 386 -21.69 -7.56 15.78
CA PRO A 386 -22.45 -8.12 16.89
C PRO A 386 -22.37 -9.64 16.99
N LEU A 387 -22.29 -10.35 15.87
CA LEU A 387 -22.15 -11.81 15.84
C LEU A 387 -20.72 -12.29 16.11
N MET A 388 -19.73 -11.42 15.94
CA MET A 388 -18.32 -11.75 16.16
C MET A 388 -17.86 -11.46 17.60
N ARG A 389 -18.52 -10.58 18.32
CA ARG A 389 -18.24 -10.24 19.71
C ARG A 389 -18.56 -11.40 20.64
N MET A 390 -17.88 -11.46 21.79
CA MET A 390 -18.06 -12.48 22.82
C MET A 390 -18.29 -11.88 24.20
N GLY A 391 -18.90 -12.66 25.09
CA GLY A 391 -19.05 -12.35 26.50
C GLY A 391 -19.68 -10.97 26.73
N LYS A 392 -19.08 -10.14 27.59
CA LYS A 392 -19.62 -8.80 27.92
C LYS A 392 -19.72 -7.82 26.74
N TYR A 393 -19.03 -8.08 25.64
CA TYR A 393 -19.11 -7.28 24.42
C TYR A 393 -20.23 -7.70 23.49
N TRP A 394 -20.77 -8.91 23.66
CA TRP A 394 -21.90 -9.40 22.92
C TRP A 394 -23.22 -8.95 23.56
N LYS A 395 -24.13 -8.46 22.74
CA LYS A 395 -25.46 -8.02 23.17
C LYS A 395 -26.47 -8.37 22.10
N VAL A 396 -27.57 -9.03 22.48
CA VAL A 396 -28.65 -9.37 21.55
C VAL A 396 -29.25 -8.11 20.92
N ASP A 397 -29.47 -7.09 21.70
CA ASP A 397 -30.04 -5.81 21.23
C ASP A 397 -29.16 -5.07 20.21
N ALA A 398 -27.89 -5.45 20.07
CA ALA A 398 -26.97 -4.88 19.07
C ALA A 398 -27.12 -5.54 17.68
N ILE A 399 -27.82 -6.68 17.60
CA ILE A 399 -28.10 -7.37 16.35
C ILE A 399 -29.21 -6.62 15.62
N ASP A 400 -29.00 -6.30 14.34
CA ASP A 400 -30.05 -5.61 13.57
C ASP A 400 -31.28 -6.49 13.36
N GLY A 401 -32.47 -5.87 13.30
CA GLY A 401 -33.76 -6.58 13.28
C GLY A 401 -33.86 -7.61 12.14
N ASN A 402 -33.36 -7.32 10.96
CA ASN A 402 -33.39 -8.26 9.83
C ASN A 402 -32.51 -9.49 10.11
N THR A 403 -31.36 -9.28 10.77
CA THR A 403 -30.47 -10.39 11.15
C THR A 403 -31.06 -11.21 12.29
N ALA A 404 -31.69 -10.55 13.27
CA ALA A 404 -32.39 -11.22 14.39
C ALA A 404 -33.53 -12.11 13.88
N GLU A 405 -34.39 -11.60 13.00
CA GLU A 405 -35.46 -12.39 12.35
C GLU A 405 -34.90 -13.60 11.58
N ARG A 406 -33.76 -13.42 10.88
CA ARG A 406 -33.11 -14.53 10.21
C ARG A 406 -32.57 -15.59 11.17
N ILE A 407 -32.01 -15.18 12.29
CA ILE A 407 -31.54 -16.11 13.34
C ILE A 407 -32.71 -16.92 13.89
N GLU A 408 -33.84 -16.29 14.19
CA GLU A 408 -35.06 -16.98 14.64
C GLU A 408 -35.53 -18.02 13.63
N LYS A 409 -35.57 -17.70 12.35
CA LYS A 409 -35.93 -18.62 11.25
C LYS A 409 -34.92 -19.76 11.05
N ILE A 410 -33.63 -19.48 11.30
CA ILE A 410 -32.58 -20.52 11.27
C ILE A 410 -32.81 -21.50 12.42
N LEU A 411 -33.10 -21.02 13.62
CA LEU A 411 -33.30 -21.81 14.84
C LEU A 411 -34.63 -22.61 14.79
N SER A 412 -35.72 -21.99 14.33
CA SER A 412 -37.01 -22.63 14.22
C SER A 412 -37.10 -23.65 13.09
N GLY A 413 -36.12 -23.64 12.15
CA GLY A 413 -36.19 -24.49 10.96
C GLY A 413 -37.25 -24.06 9.93
N GLU A 414 -37.85 -22.86 10.10
CA GLU A 414 -38.87 -22.34 9.19
C GLU A 414 -38.35 -22.28 7.74
N CYS A 415 -39.18 -22.75 6.79
CA CYS A 415 -38.82 -22.71 5.38
C CYS A 415 -38.92 -21.28 4.84
N ASP A 416 -37.80 -20.65 4.57
CA ASP A 416 -37.71 -19.32 3.99
C ASP A 416 -36.76 -19.37 2.77
N GLU A 417 -37.26 -18.99 1.59
CA GLU A 417 -36.47 -18.95 0.35
C GLU A 417 -35.24 -18.01 0.42
N LYS A 418 -35.29 -17.04 1.35
CA LYS A 418 -34.16 -16.13 1.62
C LYS A 418 -33.03 -16.77 2.43
N ILE A 419 -33.25 -17.96 3.00
CA ILE A 419 -32.28 -18.72 3.79
C ILE A 419 -31.86 -19.95 2.99
N LEU A 420 -30.71 -19.88 2.35
CA LEU A 420 -30.20 -20.98 1.51
C LEU A 420 -29.87 -22.21 2.35
N ASN A 421 -30.07 -23.42 1.79
CA ASN A 421 -29.75 -24.69 2.46
C ASN A 421 -28.32 -24.74 2.99
N LYS A 422 -27.36 -24.21 2.23
CA LYS A 422 -25.95 -24.11 2.69
C LYS A 422 -25.76 -23.29 3.97
N VAL A 423 -26.64 -22.32 4.29
CA VAL A 423 -26.60 -21.59 5.56
C VAL A 423 -27.00 -22.52 6.68
N ARG A 424 -28.08 -23.26 6.51
CA ARG A 424 -28.59 -24.24 7.51
C ARG A 424 -27.57 -25.32 7.81
N GLU A 425 -26.89 -25.85 6.78
CA GLU A 425 -25.81 -26.82 6.95
C GLU A 425 -24.65 -26.28 7.79
N LYS A 426 -24.26 -25.01 7.56
CA LYS A 426 -23.16 -24.37 8.29
C LYS A 426 -23.53 -23.93 9.71
N THR A 427 -24.81 -23.72 9.99
CA THR A 427 -25.32 -23.27 11.29
C THR A 427 -25.95 -24.38 12.13
N ILE A 428 -25.90 -25.64 11.68
CA ILE A 428 -26.54 -26.77 12.34
C ILE A 428 -26.11 -26.98 13.80
N HIS A 429 -24.92 -26.53 14.14
CA HIS A 429 -24.36 -26.62 15.51
C HIS A 429 -24.79 -25.46 16.42
N LEU A 430 -25.52 -24.48 15.90
CA LEU A 430 -26.04 -23.34 16.65
C LEU A 430 -27.50 -23.65 17.01
N SER A 431 -27.78 -23.88 18.28
CA SER A 431 -29.08 -24.34 18.78
C SER A 431 -29.89 -23.26 19.49
N GLU A 432 -29.25 -22.22 19.96
CA GLU A 432 -29.88 -21.09 20.64
C GLU A 432 -29.29 -19.75 20.25
N THR A 433 -30.01 -18.66 20.53
CA THR A 433 -29.56 -17.30 20.17
C THR A 433 -28.20 -16.94 20.78
N SER A 434 -27.91 -17.47 21.98
CA SER A 434 -26.62 -17.26 22.66
C SER A 434 -25.43 -17.90 21.95
N ASP A 435 -25.65 -18.82 21.03
CA ASP A 435 -24.61 -19.43 20.21
C ASP A 435 -24.12 -18.52 19.08
N PHE A 436 -24.92 -17.51 18.72
CA PHE A 436 -24.56 -16.53 17.69
C PHE A 436 -23.61 -15.44 18.20
N GLN A 437 -22.67 -15.80 19.04
CA GLN A 437 -21.57 -14.95 19.50
C GLN A 437 -20.23 -15.59 19.18
N GLY A 438 -19.22 -14.75 18.92
CA GLY A 438 -17.88 -15.22 18.60
C GLY A 438 -17.80 -15.98 17.27
N LEU A 439 -18.75 -15.74 16.38
CA LEU A 439 -18.73 -16.39 15.06
C LEU A 439 -17.49 -15.92 14.26
N PRO A 440 -16.81 -16.84 13.59
CA PRO A 440 -15.80 -16.44 12.61
C PRO A 440 -16.46 -15.68 11.47
N LEU A 441 -15.73 -14.78 10.86
CA LEU A 441 -16.26 -13.86 9.84
C LEU A 441 -17.01 -14.56 8.71
N TRP A 442 -16.50 -15.72 8.25
CA TRP A 442 -17.13 -16.46 7.17
C TRP A 442 -18.55 -16.95 7.54
N LEU A 443 -18.75 -17.39 8.80
CA LEU A 443 -20.02 -17.86 9.30
C LEU A 443 -20.99 -16.69 9.56
N ALA A 444 -20.50 -15.60 10.15
CA ALA A 444 -21.28 -14.37 10.29
C ALA A 444 -21.77 -13.85 8.93
N CYS A 445 -20.94 -13.92 7.87
CA CYS A 445 -21.35 -13.58 6.50
C CYS A 445 -22.42 -14.52 5.95
N TYR A 446 -22.39 -15.81 6.25
CA TYR A 446 -23.48 -16.72 5.89
C TYR A 446 -24.79 -16.35 6.58
N VAL A 447 -24.74 -16.07 7.88
CA VAL A 447 -25.93 -15.68 8.66
C VAL A 447 -26.53 -14.38 8.11
N VAL A 448 -25.72 -13.36 7.83
CA VAL A 448 -26.22 -12.03 7.43
C VAL A 448 -26.50 -11.95 5.91
N TYR A 449 -25.64 -12.55 5.06
CA TYR A 449 -25.60 -12.32 3.61
C TYR A 449 -25.72 -13.56 2.73
N ASN A 450 -25.97 -14.74 3.29
CA ASN A 450 -26.06 -16.01 2.55
C ASN A 450 -24.80 -16.43 1.78
N ARG A 451 -23.65 -15.84 2.04
CA ARG A 451 -22.42 -16.13 1.30
C ARG A 451 -21.18 -16.10 2.18
N HIS A 452 -20.14 -16.82 1.76
CA HIS A 452 -18.85 -16.80 2.42
C HIS A 452 -18.17 -15.42 2.31
N SER A 453 -17.37 -15.05 3.30
CA SER A 453 -16.62 -13.77 3.32
C SER A 453 -15.63 -13.63 2.15
N GLU A 454 -15.08 -14.74 1.67
CA GLU A 454 -14.14 -14.82 0.55
C GLU A 454 -14.81 -15.18 -0.78
N GLY A 455 -16.11 -15.43 -0.77
CA GLY A 455 -16.87 -15.87 -1.92
C GLY A 455 -17.05 -14.79 -2.98
N LYS A 456 -16.01 -14.53 -3.77
CA LYS A 456 -16.20 -14.01 -5.13
C LYS A 456 -16.51 -15.20 -6.01
N GLU A 457 -17.64 -15.17 -6.71
CA GLU A 457 -17.89 -16.14 -7.77
C GLU A 457 -16.76 -15.99 -8.80
N VAL A 458 -15.96 -17.03 -8.93
CA VAL A 458 -14.97 -17.10 -9.99
C VAL A 458 -15.74 -17.39 -11.27
N ALA A 459 -15.78 -16.42 -12.17
CA ALA A 459 -16.36 -16.64 -13.49
C ALA A 459 -15.54 -17.72 -14.20
N LYS A 460 -16.20 -18.82 -14.54
CA LYS A 460 -15.60 -19.88 -15.36
C LYS A 460 -16.06 -19.67 -16.80
N TRP A 461 -15.13 -19.36 -17.65
CA TRP A 461 -15.38 -19.26 -19.09
C TRP A 461 -15.35 -20.67 -19.71
N LYS A 462 -16.31 -20.96 -20.55
CA LYS A 462 -16.45 -22.23 -21.23
C LYS A 462 -16.08 -22.13 -22.71
N SER A 463 -16.08 -20.92 -23.23
CA SER A 463 -15.81 -20.66 -24.65
C SER A 463 -15.09 -19.31 -24.83
N PRO A 464 -14.40 -19.10 -25.96
CA PRO A 464 -13.76 -17.81 -26.27
C PRO A 464 -14.76 -16.66 -26.39
N GLU A 465 -16.03 -16.92 -26.70
CA GLU A 465 -17.11 -15.91 -26.75
C GLU A 465 -17.41 -15.33 -25.37
N ASP A 466 -17.27 -16.10 -24.30
CA ASP A 466 -17.43 -15.64 -22.93
C ASP A 466 -16.41 -14.54 -22.61
N ILE A 467 -15.19 -14.66 -23.14
CA ILE A 467 -14.16 -13.62 -23.01
C ILE A 467 -14.57 -12.36 -23.79
N ASP A 468 -15.14 -12.49 -24.97
CA ASP A 468 -15.64 -11.36 -25.76
C ASP A 468 -16.78 -10.62 -25.01
N ILE A 469 -17.69 -11.35 -24.37
CA ILE A 469 -18.75 -10.77 -23.54
C ILE A 469 -18.14 -10.04 -22.33
N TYR A 470 -17.18 -10.66 -21.66
CA TYR A 470 -16.49 -10.06 -20.52
C TYR A 470 -15.76 -8.78 -20.93
N LEU A 471 -15.01 -8.79 -22.03
CA LEU A 471 -14.27 -7.62 -22.53
C LEU A 471 -15.20 -6.46 -22.92
N LYS A 472 -16.40 -6.74 -23.46
CA LYS A 472 -17.43 -5.71 -23.72
C LYS A 472 -17.96 -5.09 -22.42
N SER A 473 -18.07 -5.86 -21.36
CA SER A 473 -18.51 -5.38 -20.04
C SER A 473 -17.41 -4.69 -19.26
N PHE A 474 -16.15 -4.93 -19.59
CA PHE A 474 -14.97 -4.37 -18.93
C PHE A 474 -14.73 -2.93 -19.36
N LYS A 475 -15.39 -2.00 -18.67
CA LYS A 475 -15.36 -0.57 -19.01
C LYS A 475 -13.98 0.05 -18.74
N GLN A 476 -13.59 1.00 -19.58
CA GLN A 476 -12.41 1.83 -19.36
C GLN A 476 -12.44 2.48 -17.96
N HIS A 477 -11.31 2.48 -17.29
CA HIS A 477 -11.15 2.92 -15.89
C HIS A 477 -11.86 2.02 -14.86
N SER A 478 -12.14 0.76 -15.19
CA SER A 478 -12.67 -0.22 -14.23
C SER A 478 -11.65 -0.60 -13.16
N LEU A 479 -10.36 -0.50 -13.46
CA LEU A 479 -9.28 -0.69 -12.51
C LEU A 479 -8.65 0.65 -12.10
N ARG A 480 -7.96 0.65 -10.94
CA ARG A 480 -7.28 1.86 -10.45
C ARG A 480 -6.01 2.21 -11.22
N ASN A 481 -5.41 1.22 -11.85
CA ASN A 481 -4.20 1.40 -12.65
C ASN A 481 -4.52 1.16 -14.13
N PRO A 482 -4.52 2.22 -14.95
CA PRO A 482 -4.82 2.10 -16.37
C PRO A 482 -3.85 1.21 -17.15
N ILE A 483 -2.59 1.13 -16.69
CA ILE A 483 -1.58 0.26 -17.32
C ILE A 483 -1.92 -1.21 -17.07
N VAL A 484 -2.26 -1.56 -15.83
CA VAL A 484 -2.69 -2.93 -15.48
C VAL A 484 -3.97 -3.30 -16.23
N GLU A 485 -4.92 -2.36 -16.35
CA GLU A 485 -6.16 -2.55 -17.12
C GLU A 485 -5.86 -2.90 -18.58
N GLN A 486 -4.93 -2.18 -19.21
CA GLN A 486 -4.52 -2.48 -20.57
C GLN A 486 -3.85 -3.84 -20.68
N VAL A 487 -2.91 -4.17 -19.78
CA VAL A 487 -2.23 -5.46 -19.78
C VAL A 487 -3.24 -6.60 -19.67
N ILE A 488 -4.19 -6.51 -18.73
CA ILE A 488 -5.25 -7.52 -18.58
C ILE A 488 -6.08 -7.64 -19.86
N THR A 489 -6.49 -6.51 -20.44
CA THR A 489 -7.30 -6.50 -21.66
C THR A 489 -6.56 -7.16 -22.82
N GLU A 490 -5.29 -6.84 -23.03
CA GLU A 490 -4.49 -7.42 -24.10
C GLU A 490 -4.20 -8.92 -23.85
N THR A 491 -3.92 -9.30 -22.61
CA THR A 491 -3.74 -10.72 -22.25
C THR A 491 -4.99 -11.53 -22.55
N LEU A 492 -6.17 -11.03 -22.16
CA LEU A 492 -7.44 -11.72 -22.45
C LEU A 492 -7.73 -11.80 -23.95
N ARG A 493 -7.39 -10.79 -24.73
CA ARG A 493 -7.51 -10.83 -26.19
C ARG A 493 -6.61 -11.91 -26.79
N VAL A 494 -5.35 -11.99 -26.36
CA VAL A 494 -4.41 -13.02 -26.82
C VAL A 494 -4.91 -14.42 -26.45
N VAL A 495 -5.37 -14.62 -25.20
CA VAL A 495 -5.94 -15.90 -24.75
C VAL A 495 -7.14 -16.29 -25.61
N ARG A 496 -8.08 -15.37 -25.85
CA ARG A 496 -9.24 -15.58 -26.73
C ARG A 496 -8.83 -15.97 -28.14
N ASP A 497 -7.85 -15.27 -28.74
CA ASP A 497 -7.44 -15.50 -30.12
C ASP A 497 -6.70 -16.83 -30.28
N ILE A 498 -5.94 -17.24 -29.27
CA ILE A 498 -5.36 -18.59 -29.21
C ILE A 498 -6.47 -19.63 -29.10
N TRP A 499 -7.42 -19.44 -28.17
CA TRP A 499 -8.51 -20.38 -27.95
C TRP A 499 -9.41 -20.55 -29.18
N LYS A 500 -9.65 -19.50 -29.97
CA LYS A 500 -10.36 -19.59 -31.25
C LYS A 500 -9.65 -20.41 -32.32
N ARG A 501 -8.31 -20.59 -32.21
CA ARG A 501 -7.49 -21.36 -33.16
C ARG A 501 -7.26 -22.80 -32.74
N VAL A 502 -7.48 -23.11 -31.48
CA VAL A 502 -7.25 -24.43 -30.90
C VAL A 502 -8.60 -25.00 -30.49
N GLU A 503 -8.95 -26.20 -30.98
CA GLU A 503 -10.26 -26.81 -30.73
C GLU A 503 -10.45 -27.16 -29.24
N GLN A 504 -9.38 -27.55 -28.54
CA GLN A 504 -9.44 -27.93 -27.13
C GLN A 504 -8.21 -27.36 -26.40
N ILE A 505 -8.46 -26.70 -25.27
CA ILE A 505 -7.44 -26.23 -24.33
C ILE A 505 -7.67 -26.95 -23.00
N ASP A 506 -6.67 -27.70 -22.54
CA ASP A 506 -6.74 -28.40 -21.26
C ASP A 506 -6.36 -27.47 -20.11
N GLU A 507 -5.32 -26.61 -20.28
CA GLU A 507 -4.83 -25.74 -19.24
C GLU A 507 -4.19 -24.45 -19.83
N ILE A 508 -4.36 -23.35 -19.13
CA ILE A 508 -3.74 -22.05 -19.48
C ILE A 508 -2.90 -21.56 -18.30
N HIS A 509 -1.60 -21.47 -18.47
CA HIS A 509 -0.68 -20.90 -17.51
C HIS A 509 -0.38 -19.44 -17.84
N VAL A 510 -0.64 -18.55 -16.89
CA VAL A 510 -0.32 -17.13 -17.00
C VAL A 510 0.77 -16.79 -15.99
N GLU A 511 1.97 -16.52 -16.49
CA GLU A 511 3.06 -16.03 -15.65
C GLU A 511 2.95 -14.52 -15.43
N LEU A 512 2.91 -14.13 -14.17
CA LEU A 512 2.97 -12.73 -13.78
C LEU A 512 4.39 -12.39 -13.37
N GLY A 513 5.09 -11.64 -14.22
CA GLY A 513 6.37 -11.04 -13.88
C GLY A 513 6.19 -10.07 -12.71
N ARG A 514 6.64 -10.46 -11.53
CA ARG A 514 6.80 -9.53 -10.40
C ARG A 514 8.20 -8.93 -10.49
N GLU A 515 8.29 -7.68 -10.89
CA GLU A 515 9.49 -6.91 -10.53
C GLU A 515 9.54 -6.79 -9.02
N MET A 516 10.33 -7.63 -8.39
CA MET A 516 10.69 -7.44 -6.99
C MET A 516 11.58 -6.21 -6.93
N LYS A 517 11.01 -5.06 -6.57
CA LYS A 517 11.76 -3.85 -6.25
C LYS A 517 12.49 -4.07 -4.92
N ASN A 518 13.53 -4.90 -4.98
CA ASN A 518 14.45 -4.96 -3.87
C ASN A 518 15.25 -3.64 -3.82
N PRO A 519 15.53 -3.08 -2.63
CA PRO A 519 16.44 -1.97 -2.47
C PRO A 519 17.78 -2.26 -3.18
N SER A 520 18.43 -1.23 -3.71
CA SER A 520 19.69 -1.38 -4.46
C SER A 520 20.75 -2.19 -3.73
N GLU A 521 20.83 -2.02 -2.42
CA GLU A 521 21.75 -2.76 -1.54
C GLU A 521 21.43 -4.27 -1.48
N LYS A 522 20.15 -4.62 -1.42
CA LYS A 522 19.71 -6.03 -1.43
C LYS A 522 19.91 -6.68 -2.81
N ARG A 523 19.73 -5.94 -3.90
CA ARG A 523 20.06 -6.39 -5.26
C ARG A 523 21.55 -6.66 -5.39
N ARG A 524 22.41 -5.77 -4.86
CA ARG A 524 23.87 -5.95 -4.86
C ARG A 524 24.27 -7.21 -4.08
N GLN A 525 23.75 -7.40 -2.86
CA GLN A 525 24.00 -8.59 -2.05
C GLN A 525 23.55 -9.88 -2.76
N MET A 526 22.40 -9.85 -3.43
CA MET A 526 21.93 -10.99 -4.22
C MET A 526 22.85 -11.27 -5.42
N THR A 527 23.34 -10.24 -6.10
CA THR A 527 24.27 -10.38 -7.22
C THR A 527 25.64 -10.91 -6.75
N GLU A 528 26.15 -10.39 -5.63
CA GLU A 528 27.39 -10.88 -4.99
C GLU A 528 27.26 -12.36 -4.63
N ARG A 529 26.13 -12.75 -4.02
CA ARG A 529 25.85 -14.15 -3.66
C ARG A 529 25.69 -15.07 -4.88
N MET A 530 25.09 -14.57 -5.97
CA MET A 530 25.01 -15.31 -7.23
C MET A 530 26.40 -15.55 -7.82
N LEU A 531 27.27 -14.53 -7.83
CA LEU A 531 28.66 -14.63 -8.31
C LEU A 531 29.50 -15.57 -7.41
N GLU A 532 29.31 -15.52 -6.09
CA GLU A 532 29.97 -16.46 -5.18
C GLU A 532 29.57 -17.91 -5.44
N ASN A 533 28.26 -18.15 -5.64
CA ASN A 533 27.72 -19.47 -5.97
C ASN A 533 28.22 -19.94 -7.34
N GLU A 534 28.25 -19.06 -8.35
CA GLU A 534 28.78 -19.38 -9.67
C GLU A 534 30.25 -19.75 -9.62
N ASN A 535 31.07 -19.00 -8.88
CA ASN A 535 32.48 -19.31 -8.67
C ASN A 535 32.67 -20.62 -7.88
N ALA A 536 31.83 -20.90 -6.88
CA ALA A 536 31.85 -22.16 -6.16
C ALA A 536 31.49 -23.34 -7.09
N ASN A 537 30.48 -23.17 -7.93
CA ASN A 537 30.09 -24.19 -8.90
C ASN A 537 31.17 -24.45 -9.95
N ILE A 538 31.88 -23.41 -10.42
CA ILE A 538 33.03 -23.55 -11.34
C ILE A 538 34.15 -24.33 -10.66
N ARG A 539 34.47 -24.04 -9.37
CA ARG A 539 35.48 -24.79 -8.61
C ARG A 539 35.07 -26.24 -8.41
N ILE A 540 33.81 -26.50 -8.04
CA ILE A 540 33.29 -27.86 -7.87
C ILE A 540 33.34 -28.62 -9.21
N LYS A 541 32.92 -27.99 -10.31
CA LYS A 541 33.05 -28.60 -11.65
C LYS A 541 34.49 -28.92 -12.00
N ALA A 542 35.44 -28.01 -11.74
CA ALA A 542 36.85 -28.25 -11.98
C ALA A 542 37.39 -29.45 -11.15
N LEU A 543 37.05 -29.51 -9.88
CA LEU A 543 37.42 -30.64 -9.00
C LEU A 543 36.77 -31.95 -9.48
N LEU A 544 35.51 -31.95 -9.86
CA LEU A 544 34.84 -33.14 -10.39
C LEU A 544 35.47 -33.60 -11.71
N THR A 545 35.89 -32.67 -12.58
CA THR A 545 36.58 -32.98 -13.82
C THR A 545 37.96 -33.63 -13.56
N GLU A 546 38.61 -33.23 -12.47
CA GLU A 546 39.91 -33.80 -12.05
C GLU A 546 39.79 -35.22 -11.46
N PHE A 547 38.65 -35.53 -10.84
CA PHE A 547 38.41 -36.81 -10.17
C PHE A 547 37.51 -37.80 -10.92
N MET A 548 36.78 -37.39 -11.95
CA MET A 548 35.87 -38.24 -12.71
C MET A 548 36.45 -38.59 -14.10
N ASN A 549 36.19 -39.83 -14.55
CA ASN A 549 36.65 -40.36 -15.82
C ASN A 549 36.08 -39.52 -17.00
N PRO A 550 36.87 -39.22 -18.06
CA PRO A 550 36.46 -38.29 -19.15
C PRO A 550 35.28 -38.76 -20.02
N GLU A 551 34.69 -39.92 -19.74
CA GLU A 551 33.52 -40.44 -20.47
C GLU A 551 32.16 -39.91 -19.96
N TYR A 552 32.12 -39.09 -18.90
CA TYR A 552 30.88 -38.53 -18.39
C TYR A 552 30.68 -37.09 -18.85
N GLU A 553 29.59 -36.83 -19.59
CA GLU A 553 29.16 -35.48 -19.96
C GLU A 553 28.79 -34.68 -18.70
N MET A 554 29.59 -33.67 -18.39
CA MET A 554 29.48 -32.84 -17.19
C MET A 554 28.35 -31.78 -17.24
N GLU A 555 27.59 -31.70 -18.32
CA GLU A 555 26.49 -30.70 -18.47
C GLU A 555 25.32 -30.94 -17.51
N ASN A 556 25.15 -32.15 -17.02
CA ASN A 556 24.02 -32.55 -16.15
C ASN A 556 24.34 -32.60 -14.65
N VAL A 557 25.57 -32.32 -14.23
CA VAL A 557 25.92 -32.27 -12.81
C VAL A 557 25.56 -30.91 -12.25
N ARG A 558 24.41 -30.82 -11.64
CA ARG A 558 24.05 -29.69 -10.77
C ARG A 558 24.44 -30.08 -9.34
N PRO A 559 25.14 -29.17 -8.60
CA PRO A 559 25.43 -29.38 -7.18
C PRO A 559 24.15 -29.40 -6.33
#